data_dae422b4a4f7807c03a170c3d36cfd25
#
_entry.id   dae422b4a4f7807c03a170c3d36cfd25
#
_cell.length_a   1.000
_cell.length_b   1.000
_cell.length_c   1.000
_cell.angle_alpha   90.00
_cell.angle_beta   90.00
_cell.angle_gamma   90.00
#
_symmetry.space_group_name_H-M   'P 1'
#
loop_
_entity.id
_entity.type
_entity.pdbx_description
1 polymer ?
#
loop_
_entity_poly.entity_id
_entity_poly.type
_entity_poly.pdbx_seq_one_letter_code
_entity_poly.pdbx_strand_id
1 'polypeptide(L)'
;PESVLVRFSGSLQPGVTLRDVVNAIPWVAIQKGLLTVEKANKKNIFNGRIMEIEGLPDLKLEQAFELTDATAERSCAGCTIKLSEATVSEYLRSNVALLKNMIARGYSDAKTLARRIKAMEAWLANPQLLSADPDAQYAEVLEINLDELTEPVLACPNDPDNVKLLSEVAGDPVQEVFIGSCMTNIGHYRAAAKVLEGSGSNKARLWVCPPTRMDEETLKAEGYYATFEAAGSRMEMPGCSLCMGNQARVEDNTTVFSTSTRNFNNR
;
A
#
# COMPACT_ATOMS: atom_id res chain seq x y z
N PRO A 1 -6.60 17.00 -16.74
CA PRO A 1 -7.53 16.92 -15.61
C PRO A 1 -7.05 17.86 -14.51
N GLU A 2 -7.99 18.35 -13.68
CA GLU A 2 -7.67 19.10 -12.49
C GLU A 2 -6.98 18.18 -11.46
N SER A 3 -6.21 18.77 -10.54
CA SER A 3 -5.58 18.05 -9.45
C SER A 3 -6.28 18.32 -8.12
N VAL A 4 -6.24 17.34 -7.23
CA VAL A 4 -6.55 17.47 -5.80
C VAL A 4 -5.25 17.29 -5.04
N LEU A 5 -4.88 18.26 -4.23
CA LEU A 5 -3.71 18.17 -3.36
C LEU A 5 -4.10 17.52 -2.03
N VAL A 6 -3.42 16.45 -1.66
CA VAL A 6 -3.48 15.85 -0.32
C VAL A 6 -2.19 16.17 0.41
N ARG A 7 -2.29 17.00 1.43
CA ARG A 7 -1.14 17.48 2.22
C ARG A 7 -1.17 16.86 3.59
N PHE A 8 -0.15 16.08 3.91
CA PHE A 8 0.05 15.52 5.23
C PHE A 8 0.93 16.42 6.10
N SER A 9 0.66 16.44 7.38
CA SER A 9 1.45 17.07 8.42
C SER A 9 1.50 16.20 9.67
N GLY A 10 2.36 16.55 10.64
CA GLY A 10 2.53 15.76 11.85
C GLY A 10 3.29 14.46 11.63
N SER A 11 3.14 13.51 12.54
CA SER A 11 3.86 12.23 12.58
C SER A 11 2.92 11.07 12.83
N LEU A 12 3.28 9.89 12.31
CA LEU A 12 2.52 8.66 12.58
C LEU A 12 2.51 8.36 14.08
N GLN A 13 1.32 8.10 14.61
CA GLN A 13 1.12 7.76 16.01
C GLN A 13 1.40 6.26 16.25
N PRO A 14 1.73 5.85 17.48
CA PRO A 14 1.91 4.45 17.82
C PRO A 14 0.68 3.60 17.46
N GLY A 15 0.91 2.48 16.75
CA GLY A 15 -0.17 1.61 16.27
C GLY A 15 -0.78 2.00 14.94
N VAL A 16 -0.45 3.19 14.41
CA VAL A 16 -0.88 3.66 13.09
C VAL A 16 0.19 3.32 12.06
N THR A 17 -0.22 2.76 10.94
CA THR A 17 0.64 2.30 9.85
C THR A 17 0.36 3.06 8.56
N LEU A 18 1.14 2.78 7.52
CA LEU A 18 0.87 3.35 6.19
C LEU A 18 -0.53 2.97 5.66
N ARG A 19 -1.06 1.80 6.02
CA ARG A 19 -2.42 1.41 5.61
C ARG A 19 -3.48 2.34 6.17
N ASP A 20 -3.26 2.84 7.36
CA ASP A 20 -4.15 3.82 7.99
C ASP A 20 -4.03 5.19 7.31
N VAL A 21 -2.84 5.58 6.87
CA VAL A 21 -2.63 6.79 6.04
C VAL A 21 -3.39 6.70 4.72
N VAL A 22 -3.38 5.53 4.06
CA VAL A 22 -4.19 5.28 2.85
C VAL A 22 -5.67 5.52 3.11
N ASN A 23 -6.17 5.02 4.23
CA ASN A 23 -7.59 5.11 4.60
C ASN A 23 -7.95 6.48 5.23
N ALA A 24 -6.98 7.23 5.76
CA ALA A 24 -7.20 8.58 6.26
C ALA A 24 -7.65 9.55 5.16
N ILE A 25 -7.23 9.33 3.91
CA ILE A 25 -7.65 10.18 2.77
C ILE A 25 -9.17 10.18 2.60
N PRO A 26 -9.85 9.04 2.36
CA PRO A 26 -11.31 9.04 2.28
C PRO A 26 -11.98 9.40 3.61
N TRP A 27 -11.40 9.04 4.76
CA TRP A 27 -11.95 9.38 6.07
C TRP A 27 -12.08 10.90 6.26
N VAL A 28 -11.03 11.66 6.01
CA VAL A 28 -11.06 13.14 6.10
C VAL A 28 -11.91 13.75 4.99
N ALA A 29 -11.88 13.20 3.77
CA ALA A 29 -12.73 13.67 2.67
C ALA A 29 -14.23 13.53 2.98
N ILE A 30 -14.63 12.44 3.64
CA ILE A 30 -16.01 12.24 4.10
C ILE A 30 -16.39 13.29 5.15
N GLN A 31 -15.56 13.51 6.15
CA GLN A 31 -15.80 14.51 7.20
C GLN A 31 -15.97 15.93 6.64
N LYS A 32 -15.24 16.25 5.57
CA LYS A 32 -15.34 17.54 4.85
C LYS A 32 -16.51 17.59 3.84
N GLY A 33 -17.29 16.51 3.68
CA GLY A 33 -18.38 16.44 2.71
C GLY A 33 -17.94 16.43 1.25
N LEU A 34 -16.69 16.07 0.99
CA LEU A 34 -16.06 15.97 -0.35
C LEU A 34 -16.23 14.57 -0.97
N LEU A 35 -16.51 13.58 -0.14
CA LEU A 35 -16.74 12.20 -0.53
C LEU A 35 -17.98 11.67 0.20
N THR A 36 -18.81 10.88 -0.47
CA THR A 36 -19.95 10.18 0.17
C THR A 36 -19.86 8.69 -0.11
N VAL A 37 -20.27 7.87 0.86
CA VAL A 37 -20.35 6.41 0.71
C VAL A 37 -21.62 6.00 -0.04
N GLU A 38 -22.69 6.80 0.08
CA GLU A 38 -23.98 6.54 -0.57
C GLU A 38 -23.83 6.47 -2.09
N LYS A 39 -24.48 5.46 -2.70
CA LYS A 39 -24.43 5.25 -4.17
C LYS A 39 -25.27 6.27 -4.94
N ALA A 40 -26.37 6.74 -4.34
CA ALA A 40 -27.22 7.75 -4.95
C ALA A 40 -26.58 9.15 -4.77
N ASN A 41 -26.42 9.89 -5.87
CA ASN A 41 -25.80 11.22 -5.88
C ASN A 41 -24.39 11.24 -5.26
N LYS A 42 -23.59 10.19 -5.47
CA LYS A 42 -22.25 10.05 -4.91
C LYS A 42 -21.38 11.27 -5.25
N LYS A 43 -20.93 11.97 -4.22
CA LYS A 43 -19.85 12.94 -4.35
C LYS A 43 -18.51 12.20 -4.28
N ASN A 44 -17.60 12.56 -5.14
CA ASN A 44 -16.23 12.08 -5.08
C ASN A 44 -15.30 13.12 -5.72
N ILE A 45 -14.66 13.92 -4.86
CA ILE A 45 -13.73 14.97 -5.31
C ILE A 45 -12.54 14.42 -6.11
N PHE A 46 -12.19 13.16 -5.92
CA PHE A 46 -11.06 12.53 -6.59
C PHE A 46 -11.38 11.99 -7.98
N ASN A 47 -12.66 11.78 -8.29
CA ASN A 47 -13.10 11.11 -9.52
C ASN A 47 -12.60 11.84 -10.77
N GLY A 48 -11.82 11.13 -11.59
CA GLY A 48 -11.27 11.64 -12.84
C GLY A 48 -10.18 12.72 -12.68
N ARG A 49 -9.74 13.01 -11.45
CA ARG A 49 -8.68 13.98 -11.14
C ARG A 49 -7.36 13.30 -10.86
N ILE A 50 -6.28 14.08 -10.89
CA ILE A 50 -4.97 13.64 -10.41
C ILE A 50 -4.89 13.93 -8.92
N MET A 51 -4.51 12.92 -8.13
CA MET A 51 -4.18 13.13 -6.72
C MET A 51 -2.70 13.46 -6.60
N GLU A 52 -2.39 14.62 -6.04
CA GLU A 52 -1.02 15.01 -5.70
C GLU A 52 -0.82 14.88 -4.19
N ILE A 53 0.22 14.18 -3.78
CA ILE A 53 0.47 13.88 -2.36
C ILE A 53 1.79 14.52 -1.92
N GLU A 54 1.76 15.22 -0.78
CA GLU A 54 2.97 15.77 -0.16
C GLU A 54 2.92 15.70 1.38
N GLY A 55 4.05 16.01 2.03
CA GLY A 55 4.12 16.08 3.50
C GLY A 55 4.58 14.78 4.19
N LEU A 56 5.09 13.81 3.44
CA LEU A 56 5.60 12.53 3.95
C LEU A 56 7.10 12.38 3.61
N PRO A 57 8.00 13.19 4.20
CA PRO A 57 9.41 13.29 3.77
C PRO A 57 10.22 12.01 4.01
N ASP A 58 9.85 11.21 5.01
CA ASP A 58 10.57 9.99 5.43
C ASP A 58 10.01 8.71 4.79
N LEU A 59 9.06 8.85 3.88
CA LEU A 59 8.42 7.71 3.24
C LEU A 59 9.43 6.98 2.33
N LYS A 60 9.53 5.65 2.50
CA LYS A 60 10.29 4.80 1.59
C LYS A 60 9.56 4.67 0.25
N LEU A 61 10.30 4.41 -0.84
CA LEU A 61 9.67 4.36 -2.16
C LEU A 61 8.64 3.24 -2.29
N GLU A 62 8.86 2.09 -1.67
CA GLU A 62 7.90 0.98 -1.62
C GLU A 62 6.61 1.38 -0.91
N GLN A 63 6.72 2.19 0.14
CA GLN A 63 5.57 2.76 0.85
C GLN A 63 4.85 3.81 -0.01
N ALA A 64 5.60 4.61 -0.77
CA ALA A 64 5.03 5.55 -1.73
C ALA A 64 4.23 4.82 -2.81
N PHE A 65 4.72 3.70 -3.34
CA PHE A 65 3.97 2.87 -4.28
C PHE A 65 2.67 2.35 -3.67
N GLU A 66 2.70 1.88 -2.44
CA GLU A 66 1.52 1.39 -1.74
C GLU A 66 0.46 2.49 -1.59
N LEU A 67 0.87 3.70 -1.19
CA LEU A 67 -0.02 4.84 -1.04
C LEU A 67 -0.60 5.31 -2.38
N THR A 68 0.23 5.38 -3.42
CA THR A 68 -0.21 5.85 -4.74
C THR A 68 -1.06 4.82 -5.48
N ASP A 69 -0.80 3.52 -5.33
CA ASP A 69 -1.64 2.46 -5.91
C ASP A 69 -3.07 2.53 -5.40
N ALA A 70 -3.25 2.81 -4.11
CA ALA A 70 -4.56 2.90 -3.48
C ALA A 70 -5.42 4.06 -4.01
N THR A 71 -4.85 5.02 -4.72
CA THR A 71 -5.64 6.13 -5.32
C THR A 71 -6.56 5.67 -6.45
N ALA A 72 -6.27 4.52 -7.07
CA ALA A 72 -7.15 3.89 -8.05
C ALA A 72 -8.51 3.55 -7.45
N GLU A 73 -8.57 3.19 -6.16
CA GLU A 73 -9.81 2.90 -5.44
C GLU A 73 -10.69 4.13 -5.26
N ARG A 74 -10.13 5.32 -5.41
CA ARG A 74 -10.82 6.62 -5.34
C ARG A 74 -11.25 7.11 -6.73
N SER A 75 -11.07 6.29 -7.77
CA SER A 75 -11.34 6.65 -9.17
C SER A 75 -10.49 7.84 -9.67
N CYS A 76 -9.29 8.01 -9.14
CA CYS A 76 -8.33 8.98 -9.64
C CYS A 76 -7.91 8.65 -11.07
N ALA A 77 -7.68 9.67 -11.90
CA ALA A 77 -7.09 9.51 -13.23
C ALA A 77 -5.58 9.22 -13.18
N GLY A 78 -4.94 9.58 -12.08
CA GLY A 78 -3.53 9.35 -11.80
C GLY A 78 -3.15 9.86 -10.42
N CYS A 79 -1.90 9.61 -10.03
CA CYS A 79 -1.36 10.10 -8.78
C CYS A 79 0.10 10.49 -8.92
N THR A 80 0.51 11.54 -8.22
CA THR A 80 1.90 11.91 -8.00
C THR A 80 2.17 12.04 -6.51
N ILE A 81 3.41 11.81 -6.09
CA ILE A 81 3.82 11.98 -4.71
C ILE A 81 5.17 12.70 -4.64
N LYS A 82 5.26 13.69 -3.76
CA LYS A 82 6.50 14.41 -3.49
C LYS A 82 7.36 13.61 -2.53
N LEU A 83 8.51 13.16 -3.00
CA LEU A 83 9.49 12.38 -2.23
C LEU A 83 10.77 13.18 -2.01
N SER A 84 11.56 12.77 -1.02
CA SER A 84 12.90 13.29 -0.83
C SER A 84 13.88 12.73 -1.87
N GLU A 85 14.92 13.50 -2.19
CA GLU A 85 16.02 13.03 -3.05
C GLU A 85 16.69 11.78 -2.46
N ALA A 86 16.84 11.73 -1.14
CA ALA A 86 17.43 10.60 -0.44
C ALA A 86 16.66 9.29 -0.70
N THR A 87 15.34 9.32 -0.59
CA THR A 87 14.46 8.18 -0.86
C THR A 87 14.58 7.68 -2.28
N VAL A 88 14.50 8.59 -3.26
CA VAL A 88 14.61 8.22 -4.69
C VAL A 88 16.00 7.68 -5.01
N SER A 89 17.05 8.33 -4.47
CA SER A 89 18.44 7.90 -4.68
C SER A 89 18.72 6.52 -4.09
N GLU A 90 18.22 6.21 -2.88
CA GLU A 90 18.34 4.89 -2.25
C GLU A 90 17.74 3.81 -3.15
N TYR A 91 16.52 4.02 -3.62
CA TYR A 91 15.83 3.08 -4.50
C TYR A 91 16.55 2.88 -5.84
N LEU A 92 16.99 3.96 -6.48
CA LEU A 92 17.72 3.84 -7.74
C LEU A 92 19.06 3.10 -7.60
N ARG A 93 19.80 3.35 -6.51
CA ARG A 93 21.04 2.59 -6.23
C ARG A 93 20.76 1.10 -6.03
N SER A 94 19.69 0.75 -5.30
CA SER A 94 19.25 -0.64 -5.14
C SER A 94 18.91 -1.29 -6.47
N ASN A 95 18.14 -0.60 -7.33
CA ASN A 95 17.81 -1.09 -8.67
C ASN A 95 19.05 -1.25 -9.56
N VAL A 96 19.99 -0.32 -9.55
CA VAL A 96 21.25 -0.44 -10.28
C VAL A 96 22.01 -1.71 -9.85
N ALA A 97 22.10 -1.96 -8.55
CA ALA A 97 22.74 -3.16 -8.02
C ALA A 97 22.02 -4.44 -8.47
N LEU A 98 20.69 -4.47 -8.40
CA LEU A 98 19.86 -5.57 -8.85
C LEU A 98 20.07 -5.86 -10.34
N LEU A 99 19.99 -4.84 -11.20
CA LEU A 99 20.11 -5.02 -12.64
C LEU A 99 21.53 -5.46 -13.04
N LYS A 100 22.57 -4.97 -12.36
CA LYS A 100 23.96 -5.45 -12.55
C LYS A 100 24.08 -6.94 -12.18
N ASN A 101 23.47 -7.37 -11.10
CA ASN A 101 23.45 -8.78 -10.69
C ASN A 101 22.68 -9.65 -11.71
N MET A 102 21.54 -9.19 -12.22
CA MET A 102 20.78 -9.89 -13.26
C MET A 102 21.64 -10.10 -14.53
N ILE A 103 22.36 -9.08 -14.98
CA ILE A 103 23.28 -9.18 -16.13
C ILE A 103 24.38 -10.21 -15.82
N ALA A 104 25.00 -10.15 -14.65
CA ALA A 104 26.06 -11.08 -14.24
C ALA A 104 25.58 -12.54 -14.18
N ARG A 105 24.29 -12.76 -13.88
CA ARG A 105 23.66 -14.09 -13.88
C ARG A 105 23.16 -14.54 -15.25
N GLY A 106 23.42 -13.79 -16.32
CA GLY A 106 23.08 -14.18 -17.69
C GLY A 106 21.63 -13.91 -18.10
N TYR A 107 20.99 -12.87 -17.51
CA TYR A 107 19.66 -12.46 -17.95
C TYR A 107 19.66 -12.12 -19.46
N SER A 108 18.68 -12.63 -20.19
CA SER A 108 18.67 -12.64 -21.65
C SER A 108 18.67 -11.26 -22.32
N ASP A 109 18.10 -10.24 -21.69
CA ASP A 109 18.05 -8.86 -22.21
C ASP A 109 19.03 -7.92 -21.50
N ALA A 110 20.31 -8.31 -21.46
CA ALA A 110 21.38 -7.53 -20.84
C ALA A 110 21.51 -6.11 -21.44
N LYS A 111 21.20 -5.93 -22.72
CA LYS A 111 21.29 -4.63 -23.42
C LYS A 111 20.28 -3.61 -22.84
N THR A 112 19.04 -4.01 -22.65
CA THR A 112 18.02 -3.14 -22.04
C THR A 112 18.34 -2.84 -20.58
N LEU A 113 18.82 -3.83 -19.82
CA LEU A 113 19.23 -3.61 -18.42
C LEU A 113 20.38 -2.62 -18.34
N ALA A 114 21.42 -2.74 -19.19
CA ALA A 114 22.55 -1.81 -19.22
C ALA A 114 22.12 -0.37 -19.56
N ARG A 115 21.18 -0.20 -20.49
CA ARG A 115 20.59 1.11 -20.81
C ARG A 115 19.87 1.72 -19.61
N ARG A 116 19.08 0.92 -18.88
CA ARG A 116 18.39 1.37 -17.66
C ARG A 116 19.36 1.77 -16.56
N ILE A 117 20.39 0.95 -16.33
CA ILE A 117 21.46 1.26 -15.37
C ILE A 117 22.08 2.62 -15.70
N LYS A 118 22.49 2.83 -16.95
CA LYS A 118 23.09 4.10 -17.39
C LYS A 118 22.18 5.30 -17.13
N ALA A 119 20.87 5.17 -17.39
CA ALA A 119 19.89 6.24 -17.15
C ALA A 119 19.75 6.56 -15.65
N MET A 120 19.70 5.53 -14.80
CA MET A 120 19.62 5.72 -13.34
C MET A 120 20.90 6.32 -12.78
N GLU A 121 22.07 5.86 -13.22
CA GLU A 121 23.36 6.42 -12.81
C GLU A 121 23.53 7.88 -13.26
N ALA A 122 23.04 8.25 -14.44
CA ALA A 122 23.03 9.63 -14.92
C ALA A 122 22.15 10.53 -14.04
N TRP A 123 20.95 10.05 -13.65
CA TRP A 123 20.08 10.78 -12.73
C TRP A 123 20.73 10.93 -11.35
N LEU A 124 21.32 9.86 -10.81
CA LEU A 124 22.01 9.87 -9.51
C LEU A 124 23.22 10.82 -9.47
N ALA A 125 23.84 11.11 -10.62
CA ALA A 125 24.94 12.07 -10.73
C ALA A 125 24.46 13.54 -10.69
N ASN A 126 23.21 13.78 -11.05
CA ASN A 126 22.59 15.10 -11.04
C ASN A 126 21.09 14.98 -10.75
N PRO A 127 20.69 14.70 -9.49
CA PRO A 127 19.31 14.49 -9.14
C PRO A 127 18.45 15.70 -9.43
N GLN A 128 17.29 15.48 -10.06
CA GLN A 128 16.29 16.52 -10.28
C GLN A 128 14.90 15.94 -9.97
N LEU A 129 14.29 16.49 -8.94
CA LEU A 129 12.91 16.17 -8.56
C LEU A 129 11.96 17.22 -9.15
N LEU A 130 10.82 16.75 -9.63
CA LEU A 130 9.74 17.64 -10.02
C LEU A 130 9.06 18.21 -8.79
N SER A 131 8.62 19.45 -8.86
CA SER A 131 7.80 20.11 -7.85
C SER A 131 6.67 20.86 -8.56
N ALA A 132 5.57 21.06 -7.85
CA ALA A 132 4.50 21.91 -8.34
C ALA A 132 5.00 23.36 -8.53
N ASP A 133 4.42 24.07 -9.49
CA ASP A 133 4.65 25.49 -9.64
C ASP A 133 4.15 26.26 -8.41
N PRO A 134 4.78 27.39 -8.04
CA PRO A 134 4.38 28.15 -6.86
C PRO A 134 2.93 28.66 -6.88
N ASP A 135 2.37 28.83 -8.07
CA ASP A 135 1.00 29.31 -8.33
C ASP A 135 0.06 28.19 -8.80
N ALA A 136 0.43 26.92 -8.60
CA ALA A 136 -0.39 25.78 -8.98
C ALA A 136 -1.80 25.88 -8.35
N GLN A 137 -2.82 25.67 -9.18
CA GLN A 137 -4.21 25.70 -8.77
C GLN A 137 -4.74 24.28 -8.63
N TYR A 138 -5.44 24.04 -7.53
CA TYR A 138 -6.05 22.74 -7.21
C TYR A 138 -7.56 22.85 -7.15
N ALA A 139 -8.26 21.79 -7.55
CA ALA A 139 -9.71 21.71 -7.37
C ALA A 139 -10.10 21.66 -5.89
N GLU A 140 -9.23 21.09 -5.06
CA GLU A 140 -9.37 21.06 -3.60
C GLU A 140 -7.98 20.80 -2.98
N VAL A 141 -7.80 21.28 -1.73
CA VAL A 141 -6.65 20.97 -0.88
C VAL A 141 -7.15 20.24 0.36
N LEU A 142 -6.82 18.97 0.45
CA LEU A 142 -7.17 18.13 1.59
C LEU A 142 -6.00 18.06 2.56
N GLU A 143 -6.09 18.79 3.65
CA GLU A 143 -5.08 18.75 4.72
C GLU A 143 -5.41 17.67 5.74
N ILE A 144 -4.42 16.82 6.04
CA ILE A 144 -4.52 15.68 6.97
C ILE A 144 -3.38 15.79 7.98
N ASN A 145 -3.75 15.99 9.25
CA ASN A 145 -2.80 16.02 10.36
C ASN A 145 -2.68 14.60 10.95
N LEU A 146 -1.52 13.97 10.80
CA LEU A 146 -1.26 12.63 11.31
C LEU A 146 -1.21 12.55 12.84
N ASP A 147 -0.98 13.67 13.53
CA ASP A 147 -1.01 13.71 15.00
C ASP A 147 -2.44 13.50 15.53
N GLU A 148 -3.47 13.74 14.72
CA GLU A 148 -4.88 13.52 15.05
C GLU A 148 -5.35 12.09 14.73
N LEU A 149 -4.54 11.32 13.99
CA LEU A 149 -4.84 9.93 13.65
C LEU A 149 -4.30 8.99 14.74
N THR A 150 -5.08 8.80 15.79
CA THR A 150 -4.64 8.12 17.02
C THR A 150 -4.95 6.63 17.07
N GLU A 151 -5.67 6.11 16.08
CA GLU A 151 -6.01 4.69 15.96
C GLU A 151 -6.11 4.26 14.49
N PRO A 152 -6.05 2.96 14.17
CA PRO A 152 -6.19 2.45 12.82
C PRO A 152 -7.50 2.83 12.15
N VAL A 153 -7.45 3.06 10.83
CA VAL A 153 -8.62 3.33 9.97
C VAL A 153 -8.82 2.16 9.01
N LEU A 154 -9.98 1.55 9.05
CA LEU A 154 -10.29 0.38 8.25
C LEU A 154 -11.36 0.68 7.20
N ALA A 155 -11.19 0.11 6.00
CA ALA A 155 -12.25 0.10 5.01
C ALA A 155 -13.22 -1.04 5.32
N CYS A 156 -14.50 -0.71 5.53
CA CYS A 156 -15.55 -1.67 5.82
C CYS A 156 -15.96 -2.48 4.58
N PRO A 157 -16.52 -3.67 4.75
CA PRO A 157 -16.81 -4.57 3.64
C PRO A 157 -17.55 -3.91 2.49
N ASN A 158 -17.01 -4.21 1.30
CA ASN A 158 -17.53 -4.00 -0.04
C ASN A 158 -17.50 -2.57 -0.58
N ASP A 159 -16.91 -1.62 0.14
CA ASP A 159 -16.67 -0.28 -0.41
C ASP A 159 -15.35 0.30 0.16
N PRO A 160 -14.33 0.58 -0.65
CA PRO A 160 -13.05 1.12 -0.19
C PRO A 160 -13.16 2.57 0.34
N ASP A 161 -14.27 3.26 0.08
CA ASP A 161 -14.55 4.59 0.61
C ASP A 161 -15.31 4.55 1.93
N ASN A 162 -15.91 3.40 2.30
CA ASN A 162 -16.59 3.23 3.57
C ASN A 162 -15.60 2.92 4.69
N VAL A 163 -14.97 3.95 5.19
CA VAL A 163 -13.91 3.83 6.20
C VAL A 163 -14.40 4.20 7.60
N LYS A 164 -13.91 3.48 8.60
CA LYS A 164 -14.21 3.67 10.02
C LYS A 164 -12.95 3.52 10.87
N LEU A 165 -12.97 4.12 12.04
CA LEU A 165 -11.95 3.91 13.05
C LEU A 165 -12.04 2.49 13.64
N LEU A 166 -10.92 1.95 14.11
CA LEU A 166 -10.88 0.62 14.72
C LEU A 166 -11.86 0.49 15.87
N SER A 167 -11.99 1.52 16.71
CA SER A 167 -12.93 1.55 17.84
C SER A 167 -14.40 1.39 17.43
N GLU A 168 -14.76 1.79 16.22
CA GLU A 168 -16.14 1.69 15.69
C GLU A 168 -16.49 0.29 15.18
N VAL A 169 -15.46 -0.53 14.84
CA VAL A 169 -15.63 -1.88 14.28
C VAL A 169 -15.05 -2.98 15.16
N ALA A 170 -14.49 -2.61 16.31
CA ALA A 170 -13.91 -3.57 17.24
C ALA A 170 -15.00 -4.51 17.80
N GLY A 171 -14.79 -5.81 17.64
CA GLY A 171 -15.76 -6.84 18.03
C GLY A 171 -16.57 -7.42 16.88
N ASP A 172 -16.49 -6.85 15.68
CA ASP A 172 -17.07 -7.47 14.49
C ASP A 172 -16.42 -8.84 14.23
N PRO A 173 -17.21 -9.86 13.84
CA PRO A 173 -16.67 -11.19 13.62
C PRO A 173 -15.79 -11.23 12.38
N VAL A 174 -14.59 -11.84 12.51
CA VAL A 174 -13.65 -12.07 11.41
C VAL A 174 -13.39 -13.57 11.30
N GLN A 175 -13.75 -14.17 10.18
CA GLN A 175 -13.58 -15.60 9.94
C GLN A 175 -12.27 -15.89 9.21
N GLU A 176 -11.83 -14.99 8.35
CA GLU A 176 -10.62 -15.16 7.56
C GLU A 176 -9.75 -13.91 7.61
N VAL A 177 -8.44 -14.09 7.50
CA VAL A 177 -7.45 -13.00 7.43
C VAL A 177 -6.58 -13.22 6.20
N PHE A 178 -6.36 -12.18 5.42
CA PHE A 178 -5.47 -12.20 4.27
C PHE A 178 -4.34 -11.18 4.41
N ILE A 179 -3.11 -11.68 4.47
CA ILE A 179 -1.89 -10.86 4.40
C ILE A 179 -1.30 -11.03 3.01
N GLY A 180 -1.49 -10.04 2.17
CA GLY A 180 -1.08 -10.10 0.78
C GLY A 180 -1.53 -8.89 -0.02
N SER A 181 -1.20 -8.87 -1.23
CA SER A 181 -1.45 -8.03 -2.39
C SER A 181 -0.13 -7.62 -3.04
N CYS A 182 -0.16 -7.24 -4.32
CA CYS A 182 1.03 -6.80 -5.06
C CYS A 182 1.72 -5.56 -4.44
N MET A 183 1.01 -4.77 -3.66
CA MET A 183 1.53 -3.56 -3.01
C MET A 183 1.77 -3.71 -1.51
N THR A 184 1.59 -4.90 -0.94
CA THR A 184 1.96 -5.18 0.45
C THR A 184 3.46 -5.40 0.53
N ASN A 185 4.22 -4.41 0.99
CA ASN A 185 5.66 -4.52 1.07
C ASN A 185 6.13 -5.55 2.11
N ILE A 186 7.36 -6.04 1.97
CA ILE A 186 7.92 -7.11 2.80
C ILE A 186 7.90 -6.79 4.31
N GLY A 187 7.93 -5.51 4.68
CA GLY A 187 7.87 -5.05 6.07
C GLY A 187 6.59 -5.48 6.78
N HIS A 188 5.46 -5.53 6.08
CA HIS A 188 4.19 -5.99 6.66
C HIS A 188 4.24 -7.48 7.03
N TYR A 189 4.87 -8.32 6.20
CA TYR A 189 5.04 -9.75 6.50
C TYR A 189 5.95 -9.97 7.71
N ARG A 190 7.05 -9.23 7.78
CA ARG A 190 7.96 -9.27 8.94
C ARG A 190 7.27 -8.83 10.23
N ALA A 191 6.47 -7.78 10.17
CA ALA A 191 5.69 -7.30 11.32
C ALA A 191 4.62 -8.33 11.73
N ALA A 192 3.87 -8.88 10.76
CA ALA A 192 2.87 -9.89 11.02
C ALA A 192 3.47 -11.18 11.62
N ALA A 193 4.61 -11.64 11.12
CA ALA A 193 5.30 -12.80 11.67
C ALA A 193 5.71 -12.57 13.14
N LYS A 194 6.21 -11.39 13.48
CA LYS A 194 6.52 -11.04 14.89
C LYS A 194 5.29 -11.05 15.78
N VAL A 195 4.14 -10.61 15.30
CA VAL A 195 2.88 -10.66 16.06
C VAL A 195 2.41 -12.11 16.27
N LEU A 196 2.63 -12.98 15.28
CA LEU A 196 2.22 -14.38 15.30
C LEU A 196 3.20 -15.28 16.06
N GLU A 197 4.41 -14.80 16.33
CA GLU A 197 5.43 -15.58 17.03
C GLU A 197 4.93 -16.00 18.42
N GLY A 198 4.87 -17.32 18.65
CA GLY A 198 4.39 -17.89 19.90
C GLY A 198 2.86 -17.83 20.14
N SER A 199 2.08 -17.32 19.18
CA SER A 199 0.62 -17.19 19.34
C SER A 199 -0.14 -18.54 19.26
N GLY A 200 0.49 -19.60 18.76
CA GLY A 200 -0.15 -20.87 18.48
C GLY A 200 -1.06 -20.78 17.24
N SER A 201 -1.96 -21.78 17.09
CA SER A 201 -2.88 -21.81 15.94
C SER A 201 -3.94 -20.70 16.04
N ASN A 202 -4.13 -19.96 14.96
CA ASN A 202 -5.15 -18.91 14.86
C ASN A 202 -6.57 -19.49 14.82
N LYS A 203 -7.53 -18.76 15.40
CA LYS A 203 -8.96 -19.09 15.32
C LYS A 203 -9.54 -18.80 13.94
N ALA A 204 -9.08 -17.72 13.30
CA ALA A 204 -9.43 -17.36 11.94
C ALA A 204 -8.52 -18.06 10.92
N ARG A 205 -9.04 -18.43 9.76
CA ARG A 205 -8.22 -18.94 8.66
C ARG A 205 -7.27 -17.84 8.18
N LEU A 206 -5.98 -18.08 8.20
CA LEU A 206 -4.96 -17.12 7.81
C LEU A 206 -4.35 -17.49 6.45
N TRP A 207 -4.42 -16.55 5.51
CA TRP A 207 -3.82 -16.64 4.18
C TRP A 207 -2.64 -15.69 4.10
N VAL A 208 -1.50 -16.16 3.60
CA VAL A 208 -0.32 -15.33 3.39
C VAL A 208 0.16 -15.50 1.95
N CYS A 209 0.25 -14.39 1.23
CA CYS A 209 0.65 -14.37 -0.17
C CYS A 209 1.66 -13.24 -0.41
N PRO A 210 2.97 -13.51 -0.47
CA PRO A 210 3.96 -12.50 -0.79
C PRO A 210 3.74 -11.88 -2.19
N PRO A 211 4.14 -10.63 -2.43
CA PRO A 211 3.94 -9.97 -3.72
C PRO A 211 4.80 -10.56 -4.83
N THR A 212 6.02 -10.99 -4.51
CA THR A 212 6.99 -11.50 -5.49
C THR A 212 7.70 -12.76 -4.99
N ARG A 213 8.30 -13.51 -5.93
CA ARG A 213 9.18 -14.64 -5.58
C ARG A 213 10.42 -14.20 -4.80
N MET A 214 10.93 -13.00 -5.04
CA MET A 214 12.06 -12.47 -4.28
C MET A 214 11.68 -12.26 -2.80
N ASP A 215 10.49 -11.72 -2.54
CA ASP A 215 9.99 -11.57 -1.17
C ASP A 215 9.78 -12.94 -0.51
N GLU A 216 9.23 -13.91 -1.24
CA GLU A 216 9.08 -15.28 -0.77
C GLU A 216 10.44 -15.89 -0.36
N GLU A 217 11.44 -15.81 -1.25
CA GLU A 217 12.79 -16.34 -0.98
C GLU A 217 13.41 -15.63 0.23
N THR A 218 13.26 -14.31 0.33
CA THR A 218 13.78 -13.52 1.45
C THR A 218 13.12 -13.92 2.77
N LEU A 219 11.79 -13.99 2.80
CA LEU A 219 11.04 -14.37 4.00
C LEU A 219 11.34 -15.81 4.44
N LYS A 220 11.57 -16.73 3.50
CA LYS A 220 12.05 -18.09 3.79
C LYS A 220 13.45 -18.09 4.40
N ALA A 221 14.37 -17.33 3.82
CA ALA A 221 15.74 -17.23 4.32
C ALA A 221 15.81 -16.59 5.73
N GLU A 222 14.90 -15.66 6.02
CA GLU A 222 14.76 -15.02 7.33
C GLU A 222 14.01 -15.89 8.36
N GLY A 223 13.45 -17.03 7.95
CA GLY A 223 12.73 -17.96 8.84
C GLY A 223 11.24 -17.64 9.07
N TYR A 224 10.72 -16.56 8.49
CA TYR A 224 9.33 -16.13 8.73
C TYR A 224 8.28 -17.09 8.16
N TYR A 225 8.62 -17.86 7.12
CA TYR A 225 7.72 -18.91 6.61
C TYR A 225 7.41 -19.96 7.68
N ALA A 226 8.42 -20.39 8.43
CA ALA A 226 8.22 -21.34 9.53
C ALA A 226 7.29 -20.76 10.63
N THR A 227 7.41 -19.45 10.91
CA THR A 227 6.50 -18.77 11.86
C THR A 227 5.07 -18.76 11.36
N PHE A 228 4.83 -18.43 10.08
CA PHE A 228 3.49 -18.46 9.49
C PHE A 228 2.89 -19.87 9.47
N GLU A 229 3.67 -20.88 9.09
CA GLU A 229 3.24 -22.28 9.08
C GLU A 229 2.90 -22.78 10.50
N ALA A 230 3.72 -22.43 11.49
CA ALA A 230 3.45 -22.77 12.91
C ALA A 230 2.16 -22.09 13.43
N ALA A 231 1.83 -20.91 12.94
CA ALA A 231 0.56 -20.22 13.21
C ALA A 231 -0.64 -20.80 12.44
N GLY A 232 -0.44 -21.86 11.64
CA GLY A 232 -1.50 -22.48 10.83
C GLY A 232 -1.89 -21.70 9.58
N SER A 233 -1.00 -20.85 9.07
CA SER A 233 -1.25 -20.08 7.87
C SER A 233 -1.21 -20.95 6.62
N ARG A 234 -2.11 -20.66 5.68
CA ARG A 234 -2.01 -21.15 4.30
C ARG A 234 -1.13 -20.20 3.49
N MET A 235 0.01 -20.74 3.06
CA MET A 235 0.94 -20.00 2.19
C MET A 235 0.50 -20.16 0.74
N GLU A 236 0.31 -19.03 0.05
CA GLU A 236 -0.08 -19.00 -1.36
C GLU A 236 1.11 -18.61 -2.25
N MET A 237 1.02 -19.01 -3.53
CA MET A 237 2.00 -18.62 -4.53
C MET A 237 2.07 -17.09 -4.66
N PRO A 238 3.27 -16.49 -4.72
CA PRO A 238 3.42 -15.05 -4.86
C PRO A 238 2.60 -14.45 -5.99
N GLY A 239 1.94 -13.33 -5.72
CA GLY A 239 1.13 -12.59 -6.67
C GLY A 239 -0.15 -12.00 -6.08
N CYS A 240 -1.19 -11.89 -6.90
CA CYS A 240 -2.44 -11.24 -6.51
C CYS A 240 -3.35 -12.08 -5.63
N SER A 241 -3.36 -13.41 -5.80
CA SER A 241 -4.13 -14.38 -5.00
C SER A 241 -5.58 -13.91 -4.66
N LEU A 242 -5.93 -13.85 -3.38
CA LEU A 242 -7.25 -13.41 -2.91
C LEU A 242 -7.61 -11.99 -3.36
N CYS A 243 -6.65 -11.09 -3.54
CA CYS A 243 -6.90 -9.74 -4.02
C CYS A 243 -7.64 -9.72 -5.37
N MET A 244 -7.41 -10.72 -6.22
CA MET A 244 -8.09 -10.93 -7.51
C MET A 244 -9.12 -12.05 -7.48
N GLY A 245 -9.19 -12.84 -6.40
CA GLY A 245 -10.07 -14.00 -6.29
C GLY A 245 -9.79 -15.11 -7.30
N ASN A 246 -8.55 -15.25 -7.79
CA ASN A 246 -8.19 -16.16 -8.87
C ASN A 246 -7.40 -17.39 -8.45
N GLN A 247 -6.66 -17.35 -7.35
CA GLN A 247 -5.84 -18.48 -6.87
C GLN A 247 -6.41 -19.10 -5.60
N ALA A 248 -6.97 -18.28 -4.75
CA ALA A 248 -7.61 -18.70 -3.52
C ALA A 248 -8.96 -18.01 -3.41
N ARG A 249 -9.91 -18.67 -2.75
CA ARG A 249 -11.24 -18.12 -2.49
C ARG A 249 -11.55 -18.27 -1.01
N VAL A 250 -12.10 -17.21 -0.46
CA VAL A 250 -12.70 -17.22 0.87
C VAL A 250 -14.03 -17.97 0.83
N GLU A 251 -14.50 -18.41 1.98
CA GLU A 251 -15.81 -19.06 2.08
C GLU A 251 -16.95 -18.04 1.89
N ASP A 252 -18.06 -18.50 1.37
CA ASP A 252 -19.23 -17.67 1.18
C ASP A 252 -19.74 -17.12 2.51
N ASN A 253 -20.19 -15.87 2.51
CA ASN A 253 -20.72 -15.17 3.69
C ASN A 253 -19.73 -15.03 4.86
N THR A 254 -18.43 -14.99 4.58
CA THR A 254 -17.40 -14.70 5.57
C THR A 254 -16.92 -13.27 5.52
N THR A 255 -16.53 -12.74 6.67
CA THR A 255 -15.81 -11.46 6.76
C THR A 255 -14.32 -11.74 6.73
N VAL A 256 -13.61 -11.09 5.79
CA VAL A 256 -12.17 -11.19 5.64
C VAL A 256 -11.51 -9.89 6.08
N PHE A 257 -10.59 -9.97 7.02
CA PHE A 257 -9.70 -8.87 7.36
C PHE A 257 -8.46 -8.93 6.45
N SER A 258 -8.15 -7.87 5.72
CA SER A 258 -7.17 -7.93 4.63
C SER A 258 -6.23 -6.73 4.61
N THR A 259 -4.97 -6.97 4.25
CA THR A 259 -4.01 -5.91 3.88
C THR A 259 -4.18 -5.43 2.44
N SER A 260 -5.06 -6.02 1.66
CA SER A 260 -5.36 -5.57 0.29
C SER A 260 -6.13 -4.26 0.28
N THR A 261 -5.87 -3.40 -0.72
CA THR A 261 -6.68 -2.20 -0.98
C THR A 261 -7.97 -2.51 -1.72
N ARG A 262 -8.08 -3.70 -2.30
CA ARG A 262 -9.26 -4.16 -3.07
C ARG A 262 -10.36 -4.62 -2.12
N ASN A 263 -11.37 -3.78 -1.93
CA ASN A 263 -12.48 -4.01 -1.01
C ASN A 263 -13.82 -4.01 -1.75
N PHE A 264 -14.06 -5.09 -2.49
CA PHE A 264 -15.27 -5.27 -3.29
C PHE A 264 -15.94 -6.61 -3.01
N ASN A 265 -17.22 -6.74 -3.37
CA ASN A 265 -17.96 -8.00 -3.26
C ASN A 265 -17.28 -9.15 -4.02
N ASN A 266 -17.35 -10.35 -3.49
CA ASN A 266 -16.90 -11.59 -4.12
C ASN A 266 -15.37 -11.64 -4.39
N ARG A 267 -14.60 -11.10 -3.51
CA ARG A 267 -13.13 -11.05 -3.57
C ARG A 267 -12.50 -11.87 -2.47
#